data_f19184a02f51715220ae6a84868fba4b
#
_entry.id   f19184a02f51715220ae6a84868fba4b
#
_cell.length_a   1.000
_cell.length_b   1.000
_cell.length_c   1.000
_cell.angle_alpha   90.00
_cell.angle_beta   90.00
_cell.angle_gamma   90.00
#
_symmetry.space_group_name_H-M   'P 1'
#
loop_
_entity.id
_entity.type
_entity.pdbx_description
1 polymer ?
#
loop_
_entity_poly.entity_id
_entity_poly.type
_entity_poly.pdbx_seq_one_letter_code
_entity_poly.pdbx_strand_id
1 'polypeptide(L)'
;MFNLSTQDVVLSIEKSPLMIVHGIMYQEYQHFFGNSFSLPELGNKNFVKLESQENLPRSRLDYNDELMKRIKVFFMNANITHALENKFNTELKFSSADLWIDQSGYKLNPHTDDSRIKLALQIYLSDDNEGTSLYDSADNLQYTFPFKFNCGYSLYNGEHSYHGVEIVNNGGRKSLYVRYG
;
A
#
# COMPACT_ATOMS: atom_id res chain seq x y z
N MET A 1 -14.56 -0.22 16.47
CA MET A 1 -13.55 0.86 16.73
C MET A 1 -12.32 0.52 15.90
N PHE A 2 -11.81 1.46 15.08
CA PHE A 2 -10.57 1.23 14.29
C PHE A 2 -9.37 1.24 15.25
N ASN A 3 -8.88 0.05 15.54
CA ASN A 3 -7.77 -0.11 16.51
C ASN A 3 -6.52 -0.57 15.76
N LEU A 4 -5.50 0.28 15.73
CA LEU A 4 -4.20 0.01 15.13
C LEU A 4 -3.18 -0.17 16.26
N SER A 5 -2.47 -1.28 16.24
CA SER A 5 -1.38 -1.58 17.17
C SER A 5 -0.04 -1.30 16.48
N THR A 6 0.70 -0.32 16.96
CA THR A 6 2.06 -0.04 16.49
C THR A 6 2.96 -1.25 16.68
N GLN A 7 2.82 -1.97 17.79
CA GLN A 7 3.64 -3.15 18.07
C GLN A 7 3.39 -4.27 17.07
N ASP A 8 2.13 -4.53 16.68
CA ASP A 8 1.82 -5.56 15.68
C ASP A 8 2.41 -5.22 14.33
N VAL A 9 2.34 -3.95 13.92
CA VAL A 9 2.93 -3.48 12.67
C VAL A 9 4.46 -3.59 12.68
N VAL A 10 5.12 -3.15 13.75
CA VAL A 10 6.57 -3.28 13.90
C VAL A 10 6.98 -4.75 13.84
N LEU A 11 6.31 -5.63 14.57
CA LEU A 11 6.59 -7.07 14.53
C LEU A 11 6.36 -7.68 13.14
N SER A 12 5.34 -7.23 12.41
CA SER A 12 5.10 -7.68 11.03
C SER A 12 6.25 -7.30 10.11
N ILE A 13 6.75 -6.06 10.20
CA ILE A 13 7.90 -5.57 9.42
C ILE A 13 9.17 -6.35 9.79
N GLU A 14 9.45 -6.53 11.07
CA GLU A 14 10.67 -7.21 11.54
C GLU A 14 10.70 -8.69 11.12
N LYS A 15 9.58 -9.40 11.22
CA LYS A 15 9.48 -10.84 10.93
C LYS A 15 9.42 -11.16 9.44
N SER A 16 8.87 -10.28 8.62
CA SER A 16 8.76 -10.50 7.17
C SER A 16 10.14 -10.46 6.51
N PRO A 17 10.51 -11.44 5.69
CA PRO A 17 11.80 -11.45 5.01
C PRO A 17 11.87 -10.33 3.96
N LEU A 18 13.06 -9.75 3.81
CA LEU A 18 13.37 -8.91 2.66
C LEU A 18 13.64 -9.82 1.46
N MET A 19 13.00 -9.55 0.35
CA MET A 19 13.07 -10.32 -0.88
C MET A 19 13.56 -9.46 -2.04
N ILE A 20 14.21 -10.09 -3.03
CA ILE A 20 14.65 -9.42 -4.25
C ILE A 20 14.27 -10.28 -5.44
N VAL A 21 13.56 -9.67 -6.40
CA VAL A 21 13.28 -10.26 -7.71
C VAL A 21 13.65 -9.27 -8.81
N HIS A 22 14.53 -9.66 -9.73
CA HIS A 22 15.02 -8.81 -10.82
C HIS A 22 15.45 -7.39 -10.38
N GLY A 23 16.14 -7.31 -9.24
CA GLY A 23 16.61 -6.04 -8.66
C GLY A 23 15.55 -5.26 -7.90
N ILE A 24 14.31 -5.72 -7.88
CA ILE A 24 13.22 -5.12 -7.10
C ILE A 24 13.29 -5.64 -5.68
N MET A 25 13.47 -4.74 -4.72
CA MET A 25 13.55 -5.07 -3.29
C MET A 25 12.18 -4.84 -2.64
N TYR A 26 11.65 -5.86 -1.97
CA TYR A 26 10.34 -5.81 -1.34
C TYR A 26 10.21 -6.72 -0.12
N GLN A 27 9.18 -6.46 0.70
CA GLN A 27 8.67 -7.39 1.72
C GLN A 27 7.22 -7.71 1.42
N GLU A 28 6.76 -8.88 1.83
CA GLU A 28 5.36 -9.28 1.80
C GLU A 28 4.84 -9.50 3.22
N TYR A 29 3.63 -9.05 3.49
CA TYR A 29 3.01 -9.11 4.80
C TYR A 29 1.74 -9.95 4.81
N GLN A 30 1.59 -10.75 5.86
CA GLN A 30 0.33 -11.39 6.23
C GLN A 30 -0.08 -10.85 7.60
N HIS A 31 -1.38 -10.51 7.75
CA HIS A 31 -1.90 -9.93 9.00
C HIS A 31 -1.12 -8.70 9.51
N PHE A 32 -0.84 -7.76 8.60
CA PHE A 32 0.02 -6.60 8.87
C PHE A 32 -0.35 -5.82 10.14
N PHE A 33 -1.64 -5.59 10.37
CA PHE A 33 -2.16 -4.92 11.57
C PHE A 33 -2.44 -5.85 12.75
N GLY A 34 -2.01 -7.11 12.69
CA GLY A 34 -2.33 -8.15 13.66
C GLY A 34 -3.66 -8.88 13.36
N ASN A 35 -3.86 -10.03 14.00
CA ASN A 35 -5.01 -10.90 13.72
C ASN A 35 -6.36 -10.33 14.20
N SER A 36 -6.35 -9.40 15.16
CA SER A 36 -7.56 -8.76 15.70
C SER A 36 -7.98 -7.51 14.91
N PHE A 37 -7.26 -7.18 13.85
CA PHE A 37 -7.58 -6.00 13.04
C PHE A 37 -8.92 -6.15 12.34
N SER A 38 -9.73 -5.10 12.40
CA SER A 38 -10.98 -4.96 11.65
C SER A 38 -11.08 -3.56 11.07
N LEU A 39 -11.55 -3.48 9.84
CA LEU A 39 -11.81 -2.20 9.20
C LEU A 39 -13.16 -1.67 9.67
N PRO A 40 -13.28 -0.38 10.05
CA PRO A 40 -14.57 0.24 10.30
C PRO A 40 -15.39 0.28 9.01
N GLU A 41 -16.71 0.29 9.15
CA GLU A 41 -17.60 0.43 8.02
C GLU A 41 -17.30 1.74 7.25
N LEU A 42 -17.07 1.63 5.94
CA LEU A 42 -16.72 2.75 5.08
C LEU A 42 -17.92 3.33 4.31
N GLY A 43 -19.11 2.74 4.48
CA GLY A 43 -20.30 3.08 3.68
C GLY A 43 -20.74 4.54 3.77
N ASN A 44 -20.49 5.21 4.90
CA ASN A 44 -20.86 6.61 5.13
C ASN A 44 -19.66 7.57 5.02
N LYS A 45 -18.52 7.11 4.50
CA LYS A 45 -17.32 7.92 4.34
C LYS A 45 -17.32 8.68 3.03
N ASN A 46 -16.78 9.90 3.05
CA ASN A 46 -16.66 10.73 1.86
C ASN A 46 -15.45 10.34 1.02
N PHE A 47 -15.68 9.61 -0.07
CA PHE A 47 -14.66 9.30 -1.07
C PHE A 47 -14.76 10.30 -2.22
N VAL A 48 -13.63 10.90 -2.57
CA VAL A 48 -13.52 11.94 -3.59
C VAL A 48 -12.68 11.44 -4.78
N LYS A 49 -13.04 11.86 -5.98
CA LYS A 49 -12.18 11.71 -7.16
C LYS A 49 -11.14 12.83 -7.17
N LEU A 50 -9.92 12.50 -7.59
CA LEU A 50 -8.89 13.52 -7.83
C LEU A 50 -8.97 14.00 -9.28
N GLU A 51 -8.83 15.29 -9.51
CA GLU A 51 -8.78 15.88 -10.87
C GLU A 51 -7.72 15.22 -11.75
N SER A 52 -6.53 14.94 -11.19
CA SER A 52 -5.45 14.25 -11.90
C SER A 52 -5.78 12.79 -12.29
N GLN A 53 -6.90 12.25 -11.81
CA GLN A 53 -7.32 10.86 -11.99
C GLN A 53 -8.81 10.75 -12.41
N GLU A 54 -9.39 11.80 -12.96
CA GLU A 54 -10.81 11.83 -13.35
C GLU A 54 -11.23 10.68 -14.25
N ASN A 55 -10.32 10.23 -15.13
CA ASN A 55 -10.59 9.14 -16.07
C ASN A 55 -10.34 7.74 -15.47
N LEU A 56 -9.82 7.65 -14.25
CA LEU A 56 -9.62 6.36 -13.58
C LEU A 56 -10.83 6.02 -12.70
N PRO A 57 -11.31 4.78 -12.75
CA PRO A 57 -12.42 4.35 -11.89
C PRO A 57 -11.95 4.09 -10.46
N ARG A 58 -11.42 5.11 -9.79
CA ARG A 58 -10.98 5.08 -8.40
C ARG A 58 -11.34 6.33 -7.63
N SER A 59 -11.45 6.20 -6.32
CA SER A 59 -11.72 7.30 -5.40
C SER A 59 -10.86 7.16 -4.14
N ARG A 60 -10.52 8.30 -3.54
CA ARG A 60 -9.74 8.38 -2.32
C ARG A 60 -10.59 8.87 -1.16
N LEU A 61 -10.40 8.34 0.04
CA LEU A 61 -11.00 8.89 1.24
C LEU A 61 -10.54 10.34 1.46
N ASP A 62 -11.48 11.25 1.72
CA ASP A 62 -11.18 12.67 1.96
C ASP A 62 -10.13 12.80 3.08
N TYR A 63 -9.14 13.65 2.86
CA TYR A 63 -8.09 13.93 3.84
C TYR A 63 -8.60 14.57 5.13
N ASN A 64 -9.75 15.21 5.09
CA ASN A 64 -10.41 15.78 6.27
C ASN A 64 -11.18 14.75 7.10
N ASP A 65 -11.38 13.53 6.60
CA ASP A 65 -12.01 12.46 7.37
C ASP A 65 -11.15 12.08 8.59
N GLU A 66 -11.79 11.93 9.74
CA GLU A 66 -11.09 11.60 11.01
C GLU A 66 -10.34 10.26 10.95
N LEU A 67 -10.86 9.29 10.18
CA LEU A 67 -10.15 8.04 9.94
C LEU A 67 -8.83 8.29 9.21
N MET A 68 -8.85 9.14 8.19
CA MET A 68 -7.65 9.44 7.41
C MET A 68 -6.60 10.19 8.23
N LYS A 69 -7.02 11.13 9.09
CA LYS A 69 -6.13 11.81 10.03
C LYS A 69 -5.48 10.83 11.00
N ARG A 70 -6.24 9.90 11.57
CA ARG A 70 -5.72 8.86 12.47
C ARG A 70 -4.74 7.92 11.78
N ILE A 71 -5.02 7.52 10.53
CA ILE A 71 -4.11 6.70 9.72
C ILE A 71 -2.77 7.43 9.52
N LYS A 72 -2.80 8.70 9.14
CA LYS A 72 -1.57 9.50 8.95
C LYS A 72 -0.75 9.58 10.23
N VAL A 73 -1.37 9.96 11.36
CA VAL A 73 -0.70 10.03 12.66
C VAL A 73 -0.09 8.67 13.05
N PHE A 74 -0.79 7.59 12.79
CA PHE A 74 -0.29 6.24 13.05
C PHE A 74 0.99 5.93 12.26
N PHE A 75 1.03 6.18 10.95
CA PHE A 75 2.19 5.89 10.11
C PHE A 75 3.33 6.92 10.25
N MET A 76 3.08 8.06 10.89
CA MET A 76 4.13 9.01 11.33
C MET A 76 4.87 8.53 12.58
N ASN A 77 4.46 7.41 13.20
CA ASN A 77 5.09 6.88 14.40
C ASN A 77 6.55 6.47 14.14
N ALA A 78 7.47 6.99 14.94
CA ALA A 78 8.90 6.75 14.79
C ALA A 78 9.28 5.25 14.83
N ASN A 79 8.60 4.43 15.63
CA ASN A 79 8.90 3.00 15.73
C ASN A 79 8.59 2.28 14.41
N ILE A 80 7.51 2.66 13.71
CA ILE A 80 7.19 2.09 12.39
C ILE A 80 8.24 2.54 11.36
N THR A 81 8.57 3.82 11.35
CA THR A 81 9.60 4.37 10.43
C THR A 81 10.94 3.67 10.68
N HIS A 82 11.41 3.58 11.93
CA HIS A 82 12.68 2.91 12.26
C HIS A 82 12.69 1.42 11.89
N ALA A 83 11.58 0.70 12.06
CA ALA A 83 11.50 -0.70 11.63
C ALA A 83 11.68 -0.85 10.11
N LEU A 84 11.06 0.04 9.32
CA LEU A 84 11.25 0.09 7.86
C LEU A 84 12.68 0.52 7.48
N GLU A 85 13.23 1.55 8.12
CA GLU A 85 14.61 2.02 7.90
C GLU A 85 15.62 0.90 8.12
N ASN A 86 15.51 0.19 9.24
CA ASN A 86 16.38 -0.93 9.57
C ASN A 86 16.26 -2.06 8.55
N LYS A 87 15.03 -2.36 8.10
CA LYS A 87 14.77 -3.44 7.16
C LYS A 87 15.33 -3.15 5.77
N PHE A 88 15.16 -1.93 5.27
CA PHE A 88 15.58 -1.53 3.93
C PHE A 88 16.96 -0.83 3.90
N ASN A 89 17.58 -0.66 5.07
CA ASN A 89 18.87 0.03 5.24
C ASN A 89 18.89 1.41 4.55
N THR A 90 17.86 2.23 4.81
CA THR A 90 17.70 3.56 4.21
C THR A 90 17.04 4.51 5.19
N GLU A 91 17.37 5.80 5.13
CA GLU A 91 16.67 6.84 5.88
C GLU A 91 15.32 7.14 5.25
N LEU A 92 14.27 7.20 6.06
CA LEU A 92 12.90 7.40 5.62
C LEU A 92 12.23 8.55 6.39
N LYS A 93 11.38 9.26 5.67
CA LYS A 93 10.49 10.26 6.24
C LYS A 93 9.08 10.04 5.73
N PHE A 94 8.10 9.94 6.63
CA PHE A 94 6.70 9.85 6.22
C PHE A 94 6.33 11.00 5.26
N SER A 95 5.77 10.67 4.12
CA SER A 95 5.35 11.61 3.09
C SER A 95 3.83 11.74 3.04
N SER A 96 3.13 10.60 2.87
CA SER A 96 1.67 10.61 2.76
C SER A 96 1.06 9.24 3.02
N ALA A 97 -0.24 9.24 3.28
CA ALA A 97 -1.07 8.05 3.28
C ALA A 97 -2.39 8.33 2.57
N ASP A 98 -2.87 7.35 1.81
CA ASP A 98 -4.12 7.41 1.05
C ASP A 98 -4.89 6.10 1.24
N LEU A 99 -6.19 6.17 1.49
CA LEU A 99 -7.10 5.04 1.44
C LEU A 99 -7.90 5.12 0.15
N TRP A 100 -7.73 4.11 -0.70
CA TRP A 100 -8.33 4.04 -2.04
C TRP A 100 -9.44 3.02 -2.13
N ILE A 101 -10.43 3.30 -2.98
CA ILE A 101 -11.37 2.32 -3.52
C ILE A 101 -11.24 2.34 -5.05
N ASP A 102 -10.81 1.24 -5.60
CA ASP A 102 -10.74 1.03 -7.05
C ASP A 102 -12.00 0.28 -7.49
N GLN A 103 -12.64 0.79 -8.53
CA GLN A 103 -13.85 0.20 -9.12
C GLN A 103 -13.49 -0.73 -10.28
N SER A 104 -14.47 -1.47 -10.76
CA SER A 104 -14.32 -2.30 -11.95
C SER A 104 -13.82 -1.45 -13.14
N GLY A 105 -12.87 -2.00 -13.87
CA GLY A 105 -12.18 -1.34 -14.97
C GLY A 105 -10.94 -0.52 -14.56
N TYR A 106 -10.65 -0.37 -13.26
CA TYR A 106 -9.39 0.23 -12.84
C TYR A 106 -8.21 -0.61 -13.33
N LYS A 107 -7.22 0.06 -13.90
CA LYS A 107 -5.95 -0.53 -14.33
C LYS A 107 -4.84 0.47 -14.10
N LEU A 108 -3.67 -0.01 -13.73
CA LEU A 108 -2.46 0.80 -13.60
C LEU A 108 -1.34 0.09 -14.37
N ASN A 109 -0.90 0.71 -15.46
CA ASN A 109 0.18 0.15 -16.28
C ASN A 109 1.49 0.10 -15.48
N PRO A 110 2.44 -0.80 -15.84
CA PRO A 110 3.75 -0.87 -15.21
C PRO A 110 4.43 0.50 -15.22
N HIS A 111 4.87 0.95 -14.04
CA HIS A 111 5.57 2.21 -13.81
C HIS A 111 6.44 2.10 -12.57
N THR A 112 7.37 3.03 -12.39
CA THR A 112 8.04 3.30 -11.13
C THR A 112 7.38 4.50 -10.44
N ASP A 113 7.44 4.56 -9.12
CA ASP A 113 6.94 5.73 -8.39
C ASP A 113 7.82 6.97 -8.62
N ASP A 114 7.29 8.13 -8.25
CA ASP A 114 8.04 9.39 -8.24
C ASP A 114 9.34 9.25 -7.43
N SER A 115 10.45 9.78 -7.92
CA SER A 115 11.79 9.66 -7.31
C SER A 115 11.89 10.23 -5.89
N ARG A 116 10.93 11.06 -5.46
CA ARG A 116 10.83 11.55 -4.07
C ARG A 116 10.32 10.51 -3.08
N ILE A 117 9.75 9.42 -3.59
CA ILE A 117 9.29 8.28 -2.79
C ILE A 117 10.44 7.27 -2.77
N LYS A 118 10.95 6.93 -1.59
CA LYS A 118 11.94 5.87 -1.41
C LYS A 118 11.31 4.53 -1.13
N LEU A 119 10.21 4.54 -0.38
CA LEU A 119 9.50 3.32 0.02
C LEU A 119 7.99 3.52 -0.08
N ALA A 120 7.32 2.60 -0.75
CA ALA A 120 5.87 2.47 -0.76
C ALA A 120 5.44 1.28 0.08
N LEU A 121 4.41 1.45 0.90
CA LEU A 121 3.76 0.41 1.68
C LEU A 121 2.30 0.34 1.25
N GLN A 122 1.82 -0.82 0.80
CA GLN A 122 0.41 -1.01 0.45
C GLN A 122 -0.19 -2.17 1.23
N ILE A 123 -1.32 -1.91 1.89
CA ILE A 123 -2.09 -2.92 2.64
C ILE A 123 -3.48 -3.04 2.04
N TYR A 124 -3.87 -4.26 1.74
CA TYR A 124 -5.17 -4.58 1.18
C TYR A 124 -6.23 -4.64 2.28
N LEU A 125 -7.36 -4.02 2.01
CA LEU A 125 -8.45 -3.84 2.98
C LEU A 125 -9.76 -4.48 2.53
N SER A 126 -9.70 -5.35 1.53
CA SER A 126 -10.80 -6.21 1.06
C SER A 126 -10.21 -7.51 0.53
N ASP A 127 -11.06 -8.49 0.25
CA ASP A 127 -10.70 -9.77 -0.33
C ASP A 127 -11.11 -9.85 -1.81
N ASP A 128 -10.69 -10.92 -2.48
CA ASP A 128 -11.15 -11.35 -3.80
C ASP A 128 -11.02 -10.30 -4.91
N ASN A 129 -9.84 -9.73 -5.03
CA ASN A 129 -9.52 -8.72 -6.04
C ASN A 129 -8.11 -8.92 -6.62
N GLU A 130 -7.74 -8.03 -7.56
CA GLU A 130 -6.44 -8.05 -8.23
C GLU A 130 -5.36 -7.43 -7.34
N GLY A 131 -4.27 -8.16 -7.13
CA GLY A 131 -3.08 -7.67 -6.44
C GLY A 131 -2.26 -6.70 -7.28
N THR A 132 -1.25 -6.10 -6.66
CA THR A 132 -0.23 -5.37 -7.40
C THR A 132 0.77 -6.35 -7.97
N SER A 133 1.17 -6.13 -9.22
CA SER A 133 2.13 -6.95 -9.95
C SER A 133 3.46 -6.24 -10.08
N LEU A 134 4.55 -6.99 -9.99
CA LEU A 134 5.92 -6.54 -10.26
C LEU A 134 6.33 -6.97 -11.68
N TYR A 135 7.05 -6.12 -12.37
CA TYR A 135 7.49 -6.33 -13.74
C TYR A 135 8.99 -6.08 -13.87
N ASP A 136 9.63 -6.72 -14.84
CA ASP A 136 10.97 -6.32 -15.25
C ASP A 136 10.94 -5.09 -16.18
N SER A 137 12.11 -4.61 -16.59
CA SER A 137 12.25 -3.42 -17.45
C SER A 137 11.70 -3.60 -18.88
N ALA A 138 11.30 -4.81 -19.27
CA ALA A 138 10.68 -5.14 -20.53
C ALA A 138 9.18 -5.42 -20.40
N ASP A 139 8.57 -4.98 -19.29
CA ASP A 139 7.17 -5.18 -18.95
C ASP A 139 6.73 -6.64 -18.80
N ASN A 140 7.68 -7.57 -18.59
CA ASN A 140 7.32 -8.95 -18.30
C ASN A 140 6.94 -9.11 -16.83
N LEU A 141 5.79 -9.73 -16.58
CA LEU A 141 5.31 -10.06 -15.25
C LEU A 141 6.29 -10.98 -14.52
N GLN A 142 6.71 -10.58 -13.33
CA GLN A 142 7.61 -11.34 -12.47
C GLN A 142 6.90 -11.96 -11.26
N TYR A 143 6.01 -11.19 -10.64
CA TYR A 143 5.30 -11.61 -9.44
C TYR A 143 4.02 -10.79 -9.26
N THR A 144 2.98 -11.39 -8.68
CA THR A 144 1.76 -10.68 -8.27
C THR A 144 1.50 -10.96 -6.80
N PHE A 145 1.39 -9.90 -5.99
CA PHE A 145 1.05 -10.01 -4.57
C PHE A 145 -0.36 -10.56 -4.39
N PRO A 146 -0.56 -11.57 -3.52
CA PRO A 146 -1.90 -12.06 -3.21
C PRO A 146 -2.78 -10.94 -2.64
N PHE A 147 -3.94 -10.70 -3.22
CA PHE A 147 -4.89 -9.73 -2.71
C PHE A 147 -5.78 -10.37 -1.65
N LYS A 148 -5.46 -10.15 -0.38
CA LYS A 148 -6.22 -10.62 0.78
C LYS A 148 -6.32 -9.54 1.84
N PHE A 149 -7.43 -9.53 2.56
CA PHE A 149 -7.62 -8.61 3.67
C PHE A 149 -6.46 -8.68 4.67
N ASN A 150 -5.96 -7.50 5.09
CA ASN A 150 -4.85 -7.35 6.04
C ASN A 150 -3.50 -7.96 5.57
N CYS A 151 -3.38 -8.27 4.28
CA CYS A 151 -2.12 -8.60 3.61
C CYS A 151 -1.61 -7.38 2.84
N GLY A 152 -0.35 -7.40 2.45
CA GLY A 152 0.23 -6.31 1.67
C GLY A 152 1.72 -6.45 1.45
N TYR A 153 2.35 -5.38 1.07
CA TYR A 153 3.78 -5.35 0.79
C TYR A 153 4.40 -3.98 1.09
N SER A 154 5.72 -3.96 1.31
CA SER A 154 6.57 -2.77 1.14
C SER A 154 7.44 -2.94 -0.09
N LEU A 155 7.55 -1.90 -0.90
CA LEU A 155 8.34 -1.86 -2.12
C LEU A 155 9.35 -0.72 -2.04
N TYR A 156 10.65 -1.04 -2.17
CA TYR A 156 11.69 -0.02 -2.31
C TYR A 156 11.67 0.54 -3.72
N ASN A 157 11.51 1.84 -3.86
CA ASN A 157 11.47 2.52 -5.15
C ASN A 157 12.88 2.71 -5.72
N GLY A 158 13.10 2.24 -6.93
CA GLY A 158 14.35 2.34 -7.67
C GLY A 158 14.12 2.21 -9.17
N GLU A 159 15.20 2.25 -9.93
CA GLU A 159 15.15 2.20 -11.40
C GLU A 159 14.45 0.96 -11.97
N HIS A 160 14.41 -0.12 -11.21
CA HIS A 160 13.83 -1.41 -11.64
C HIS A 160 12.51 -1.75 -10.94
N SER A 161 11.98 -0.87 -10.08
CA SER A 161 10.79 -1.15 -9.28
C SER A 161 9.47 -1.01 -10.04
N TYR A 162 9.44 -1.50 -11.29
CA TYR A 162 8.23 -1.46 -12.11
C TYR A 162 7.11 -2.27 -11.48
N HIS A 163 5.99 -1.61 -11.25
CA HIS A 163 4.82 -2.24 -10.67
C HIS A 163 3.53 -1.66 -11.27
N GLY A 164 2.45 -2.42 -11.17
CA GLY A 164 1.16 -2.02 -11.74
C GLY A 164 0.02 -2.85 -11.16
N VAL A 165 -1.17 -2.59 -11.65
CA VAL A 165 -2.38 -3.35 -11.32
C VAL A 165 -3.04 -3.77 -12.61
N GLU A 166 -3.25 -5.08 -12.79
CA GLU A 166 -4.07 -5.59 -13.88
C GLU A 166 -5.51 -5.09 -13.75
N ILE A 167 -6.30 -5.25 -14.81
CA ILE A 167 -7.67 -4.74 -14.79
C ILE A 167 -8.48 -5.32 -13.63
N VAL A 168 -8.99 -4.45 -12.77
CA VAL A 168 -9.87 -4.82 -11.67
C VAL A 168 -11.22 -5.25 -12.23
N ASN A 169 -11.58 -6.51 -12.07
CA ASN A 169 -12.82 -7.07 -12.58
C ASN A 169 -13.98 -6.89 -11.60
N ASN A 170 -13.70 -7.09 -10.30
CA ASN A 170 -14.68 -6.90 -9.23
C ASN A 170 -14.48 -5.54 -8.58
N GLY A 171 -15.48 -4.69 -8.60
CA GLY A 171 -15.39 -3.38 -7.95
C GLY A 171 -15.21 -3.48 -6.44
N GLY A 172 -14.76 -2.38 -5.84
CA GLY A 172 -14.57 -2.27 -4.39
C GLY A 172 -13.23 -2.79 -3.87
N ARG A 173 -12.19 -2.84 -4.71
CA ARG A 173 -10.82 -3.09 -4.31
C ARG A 173 -10.34 -1.98 -3.38
N LYS A 174 -10.20 -2.27 -2.09
CA LYS A 174 -9.79 -1.29 -1.08
C LYS A 174 -8.35 -1.50 -0.70
N SER A 175 -7.58 -0.42 -0.68
CA SER A 175 -6.18 -0.46 -0.25
C SER A 175 -5.78 0.80 0.50
N LEU A 176 -4.91 0.63 1.47
CA LEU A 176 -4.18 1.70 2.13
C LEU A 176 -2.80 1.78 1.49
N TYR A 177 -2.43 2.96 1.02
CA TYR A 177 -1.14 3.23 0.38
C TYR A 177 -0.40 4.30 1.18
N VAL A 178 0.78 3.95 1.70
CA VAL A 178 1.62 4.81 2.53
C VAL A 178 2.96 5.01 1.86
N ARG A 179 3.44 6.23 1.84
CA ARG A 179 4.68 6.64 1.17
C ARG A 179 5.65 7.27 2.13
N TYR A 180 6.92 6.90 1.97
CA TYR A 180 8.07 7.49 2.65
C TYR A 180 9.09 7.97 1.62
N GLY A 181 9.65 9.17 1.87
CA GLY A 181 10.71 9.78 1.06
C GLY A 181 12.05 9.86 1.77
#